data_d2a125950c82196d683729af69254137
#
_entry.id   d2a125950c82196d683729af69254137
#
_cell.length_a   1.000
_cell.length_b   1.000
_cell.length_c   1.000
_cell.angle_alpha   90.00
_cell.angle_beta   90.00
_cell.angle_gamma   90.00
#
_symmetry.space_group_name_H-M   'P 1'
#
loop_
_entity.id
_entity.type
_entity.pdbx_description
1 polymer ?
#
loop_
_entity_poly.entity_id
_entity_poly.type
_entity_poly.pdbx_seq_one_letter_code
_entity_poly.pdbx_strand_id
1 'polypeptide(L)'
;NEPSAEIYGAAGDRNQASLVFDVALQFVVNCPALMKRSKVSKASKQIFNKTNNGVYRVVSAEVGTKAGVNASGVIFDEVFNQPDERLYQILTRGSGDARQNSLILSITTAGFDLNSFCYTTLHTKALNILKGKAVNPTFYPVIYTLEEGDDWQKEESWYKANPSLGITVPIERFREAYQIALENPAEENYFKTYRLNTWGSNETSWLPDNVFMKGNLPIDLSSLRGRSCYAGLDLSSTTDISALVLLFPPESEDDCYYVLPYFWLPEDTIQTRFRHAGVQYPTWKKQGYLYATPGNVVDYAYIRSEINRLGTLYNILEIGADPWNATQLLTELSQDGFTVISIRQTYAMLMPPTKEFYKLML
;
A
#
# COMPACT_ATOMS: atom_id res chain seq x y z
N ASN A 1 8.39 36.65 10.40
CA ASN A 1 9.18 37.90 10.29
C ASN A 1 10.59 37.68 9.73
N GLU A 2 10.88 36.51 9.24
CA GLU A 2 12.17 36.15 8.63
C GLU A 2 12.34 36.88 7.27
N PRO A 3 13.48 37.59 7.05
CA PRO A 3 13.76 38.21 5.75
C PRO A 3 13.88 37.14 4.65
N SER A 4 13.30 37.42 3.47
CA SER A 4 13.32 36.54 2.31
C SER A 4 12.83 35.11 2.61
N ALA A 5 11.81 34.99 3.48
CA ALA A 5 11.22 33.70 3.81
C ALA A 5 10.60 33.04 2.57
N GLU A 6 10.87 31.78 2.37
CA GLU A 6 10.30 30.97 1.30
C GLU A 6 9.33 29.94 1.88
N ILE A 7 8.04 30.09 1.57
CA ILE A 7 7.00 29.16 1.99
C ILE A 7 6.51 28.40 0.75
N TYR A 8 6.39 27.09 0.85
CA TYR A 8 5.95 26.22 -0.23
C TYR A 8 4.64 25.51 0.14
N GLY A 9 3.64 25.61 -0.74
CA GLY A 9 2.50 24.71 -0.75
C GLY A 9 2.78 23.57 -1.72
N ALA A 10 2.74 22.33 -1.26
CA ALA A 10 3.09 21.16 -2.05
C ALA A 10 1.97 20.11 -1.99
N ALA A 11 1.73 19.41 -3.12
CA ALA A 11 0.84 18.27 -3.22
C ALA A 11 1.27 17.36 -4.38
N GLY A 12 0.58 16.25 -4.61
CA GLY A 12 0.85 15.30 -5.69
C GLY A 12 0.76 15.94 -7.07
N ASP A 13 -0.26 16.76 -7.30
CA ASP A 13 -0.45 17.53 -8.51
C ASP A 13 -0.62 19.04 -8.22
N ARG A 14 -0.53 19.85 -9.28
CA ARG A 14 -0.57 21.30 -9.16
C ARG A 14 -1.97 21.84 -8.79
N ASN A 15 -3.04 21.18 -9.20
CA ASN A 15 -4.40 21.61 -8.89
C ASN A 15 -4.68 21.42 -7.41
N GLN A 16 -4.31 20.26 -6.86
CA GLN A 16 -4.39 19.96 -5.44
C GLN A 16 -3.60 20.99 -4.62
N ALA A 17 -2.33 21.21 -4.95
CA ALA A 17 -1.50 22.20 -4.28
C ALA A 17 -2.06 23.64 -4.38
N SER A 18 -2.87 23.92 -5.39
CA SER A 18 -3.53 25.22 -5.58
C SER A 18 -4.68 25.46 -4.61
N LEU A 19 -5.30 24.44 -4.03
CA LEU A 19 -6.41 24.60 -3.09
C LEU A 19 -5.97 25.42 -1.87
N VAL A 20 -4.84 25.06 -1.28
CA VAL A 20 -4.26 25.80 -0.15
C VAL A 20 -3.86 27.23 -0.57
N PHE A 21 -3.33 27.41 -1.78
CA PHE A 21 -2.98 28.71 -2.31
C PHE A 21 -4.22 29.59 -2.49
N ASP A 22 -5.29 29.08 -3.03
CA ASP A 22 -6.51 29.85 -3.32
C ASP A 22 -7.16 30.35 -2.03
N VAL A 23 -7.12 29.57 -0.93
CA VAL A 23 -7.53 30.02 0.41
C VAL A 23 -6.62 31.13 0.93
N ALA A 24 -5.30 30.95 0.85
CA ALA A 24 -4.34 31.98 1.25
C ALA A 24 -4.52 33.28 0.44
N LEU A 25 -4.79 33.15 -0.86
CA LEU A 25 -5.11 34.28 -1.74
C LEU A 25 -6.36 35.03 -1.28
N GLN A 26 -7.42 34.31 -0.89
CA GLN A 26 -8.65 34.94 -0.37
C GLN A 26 -8.37 35.75 0.90
N PHE A 27 -7.55 35.25 1.82
CA PHE A 27 -7.14 36.03 3.00
C PHE A 27 -6.41 37.33 2.61
N VAL A 28 -5.51 37.27 1.64
CA VAL A 28 -4.78 38.46 1.17
C VAL A 28 -5.71 39.44 0.49
N VAL A 29 -6.58 38.99 -0.42
CA VAL A 29 -7.47 39.85 -1.20
C VAL A 29 -8.53 40.52 -0.34
N ASN A 30 -9.08 39.81 0.65
CA ASN A 30 -10.13 40.30 1.52
C ASN A 30 -9.59 41.19 2.68
N CYS A 31 -8.26 41.28 2.85
CA CYS A 31 -7.65 42.10 3.87
C CYS A 31 -6.84 43.27 3.25
N PRO A 32 -7.32 44.52 3.30
CA PRO A 32 -6.61 45.68 2.72
C PRO A 32 -5.18 45.86 3.21
N ALA A 33 -4.93 45.54 4.48
CA ALA A 33 -3.59 45.64 5.08
C ALA A 33 -2.62 44.60 4.47
N LEU A 34 -3.08 43.40 4.19
CA LEU A 34 -2.29 42.36 3.51
C LEU A 34 -2.09 42.71 2.02
N MET A 35 -3.12 43.16 1.33
CA MET A 35 -3.02 43.57 -0.07
C MET A 35 -2.01 44.69 -0.30
N LYS A 36 -1.98 45.69 0.59
CA LYS A 36 -0.99 46.79 0.50
C LYS A 36 0.45 46.29 0.56
N ARG A 37 0.69 45.23 1.36
CA ARG A 37 2.02 44.64 1.58
C ARG A 37 2.37 43.51 0.62
N SER A 38 1.42 43.07 -0.19
CA SER A 38 1.59 41.91 -1.05
C SER A 38 1.57 42.27 -2.52
N LYS A 39 2.24 41.42 -3.33
CA LYS A 39 2.08 41.35 -4.79
C LYS A 39 1.65 39.91 -5.12
N VAL A 40 0.53 39.76 -5.80
CA VAL A 40 -0.04 38.46 -6.15
C VAL A 40 0.17 38.15 -7.62
N SER A 41 0.58 36.95 -7.95
CA SER A 41 0.61 36.38 -9.28
C SER A 41 -0.27 35.13 -9.33
N LYS A 42 -1.48 35.22 -9.89
CA LYS A 42 -2.42 34.10 -10.02
C LYS A 42 -1.90 33.04 -11.02
N ALA A 43 -1.27 33.48 -12.12
CA ALA A 43 -0.75 32.58 -13.15
C ALA A 43 0.38 31.67 -12.65
N SER A 44 1.31 32.24 -11.86
CA SER A 44 2.43 31.49 -11.28
C SER A 44 2.11 30.94 -9.89
N LYS A 45 0.90 31.17 -9.35
CA LYS A 45 0.47 30.76 -8.01
C LYS A 45 1.47 31.20 -6.93
N GLN A 46 1.70 32.53 -6.85
CA GLN A 46 2.64 33.14 -5.91
C GLN A 46 2.05 34.36 -5.22
N ILE A 47 2.37 34.49 -3.93
CA ILE A 47 2.13 35.66 -3.11
C ILE A 47 3.48 36.16 -2.61
N PHE A 48 3.85 37.35 -3.01
CA PHE A 48 5.11 37.99 -2.64
C PHE A 48 4.87 39.06 -1.60
N ASN A 49 5.63 39.03 -0.50
CA ASN A 49 5.58 40.09 0.54
C ASN A 49 6.61 41.17 0.25
N LYS A 50 6.15 42.39 -0.04
CA LYS A 50 6.98 43.56 -0.37
C LYS A 50 7.82 44.07 0.83
N THR A 51 7.45 43.70 2.04
CA THR A 51 8.09 44.25 3.24
C THR A 51 9.38 43.53 3.62
N ASN A 52 9.41 42.19 3.42
CA ASN A 52 10.56 41.35 3.83
C ASN A 52 11.08 40.48 2.67
N ASN A 53 10.62 40.72 1.45
CA ASN A 53 10.94 39.92 0.26
C ASN A 53 10.59 38.44 0.38
N GLY A 54 9.69 38.06 1.29
CA GLY A 54 9.21 36.70 1.44
C GLY A 54 8.27 36.29 0.30
N VAL A 55 8.21 35.00 0.00
CA VAL A 55 7.33 34.47 -1.03
C VAL A 55 6.62 33.21 -0.54
N TYR A 56 5.34 33.10 -0.83
CA TYR A 56 4.58 31.85 -0.82
C TYR A 56 4.37 31.39 -2.26
N ARG A 57 4.71 30.12 -2.59
CA ARG A 57 4.58 29.55 -3.92
C ARG A 57 4.12 28.10 -3.89
N VAL A 58 3.41 27.70 -4.96
CA VAL A 58 2.93 26.32 -5.15
C VAL A 58 3.95 25.52 -5.97
N VAL A 59 4.19 24.28 -5.53
CA VAL A 59 5.00 23.29 -6.24
C VAL A 59 4.28 21.95 -6.27
N SER A 60 4.57 21.12 -7.27
CA SER A 60 4.02 19.76 -7.39
C SER A 60 5.10 18.78 -7.85
N ALA A 61 4.82 17.48 -7.69
CA ALA A 61 5.73 16.42 -8.12
C ALA A 61 5.99 16.40 -9.63
N GLU A 62 5.05 16.92 -10.42
CA GLU A 62 5.15 16.99 -11.90
C GLU A 62 6.21 17.99 -12.38
N VAL A 63 6.43 19.04 -11.59
CA VAL A 63 7.45 20.05 -11.93
C VAL A 63 8.75 19.66 -11.25
N GLY A 64 9.65 19.07 -12.02
CA GLY A 64 10.99 18.67 -11.54
C GLY A 64 11.61 19.80 -10.71
N THR A 65 11.54 19.69 -9.41
CA THR A 65 12.07 20.67 -8.46
C THR A 65 13.57 20.63 -8.52
N LYS A 66 14.16 21.71 -9.02
CA LYS A 66 15.62 21.87 -9.04
C LYS A 66 16.13 21.89 -7.60
N ALA A 67 17.21 21.18 -7.35
CA ALA A 67 17.94 21.27 -6.09
C ALA A 67 18.30 22.74 -5.77
N GLY A 68 18.25 23.13 -4.50
CA GLY A 68 18.54 24.51 -4.06
C GLY A 68 17.36 25.23 -3.42
N VAL A 69 16.36 24.49 -2.92
CA VAL A 69 15.23 25.04 -2.14
C VAL A 69 15.70 25.42 -0.75
N ASN A 70 15.40 26.65 -0.34
CA ASN A 70 15.72 27.17 0.99
C ASN A 70 14.40 27.49 1.75
N ALA A 71 13.63 26.43 2.06
CA ALA A 71 12.29 26.57 2.61
C ALA A 71 12.32 27.04 4.09
N SER A 72 11.65 28.15 4.39
CA SER A 72 11.31 28.56 5.75
C SER A 72 10.06 27.86 6.27
N GLY A 73 9.20 27.38 5.37
CA GLY A 73 8.04 26.58 5.71
C GLY A 73 7.53 25.79 4.50
N VAL A 74 6.96 24.63 4.78
CA VAL A 74 6.32 23.77 3.77
C VAL A 74 4.98 23.32 4.30
N ILE A 75 3.93 23.48 3.50
CA ILE A 75 2.62 22.88 3.73
C ILE A 75 2.45 21.78 2.68
N PHE A 76 2.53 20.54 3.12
CA PHE A 76 2.35 19.36 2.27
C PHE A 76 0.92 18.86 2.45
N ASP A 77 0.13 18.95 1.40
CA ASP A 77 -1.26 18.49 1.40
C ASP A 77 -1.39 17.17 0.68
N GLU A 78 -2.21 16.28 1.22
CA GLU A 78 -2.48 14.92 0.72
C GLU A 78 -1.21 14.15 0.37
N VAL A 79 -0.34 13.99 1.38
CA VAL A 79 0.98 13.34 1.21
C VAL A 79 0.85 11.92 0.65
N PHE A 80 -0.24 11.21 0.94
CA PHE A 80 -0.48 9.85 0.42
C PHE A 80 -0.53 9.79 -1.11
N ASN A 81 -0.92 10.89 -1.79
CA ASN A 81 -0.99 11.01 -3.25
C ASN A 81 0.36 11.29 -3.92
N GLN A 82 1.45 11.41 -3.17
CA GLN A 82 2.76 11.62 -3.78
C GLN A 82 3.22 10.34 -4.50
N PRO A 83 3.66 10.43 -5.76
CA PRO A 83 4.13 9.27 -6.51
C PRO A 83 5.40 8.65 -5.90
N ASP A 84 6.23 9.50 -5.25
CA ASP A 84 7.44 9.08 -4.56
C ASP A 84 7.90 10.12 -3.52
N GLU A 85 8.99 9.84 -2.83
CA GLU A 85 9.54 10.70 -1.77
C GLU A 85 10.37 11.89 -2.27
N ARG A 86 10.67 12.01 -3.58
CA ARG A 86 11.64 12.99 -4.11
C ARG A 86 11.25 14.43 -3.78
N LEU A 87 10.02 14.83 -4.07
CA LEU A 87 9.56 16.19 -3.77
C LEU A 87 9.63 16.48 -2.26
N TYR A 88 9.16 15.51 -1.44
CA TYR A 88 9.20 15.63 0.00
C TYR A 88 10.64 15.79 0.51
N GLN A 89 11.56 14.97 0.04
CA GLN A 89 12.98 15.06 0.43
C GLN A 89 13.63 16.40 0.02
N ILE A 90 13.38 16.89 -1.20
CA ILE A 90 13.92 18.16 -1.68
C ILE A 90 13.45 19.32 -0.80
N LEU A 91 12.14 19.36 -0.48
CA LEU A 91 11.56 20.44 0.30
C LEU A 91 11.95 20.38 1.78
N THR A 92 12.15 19.18 2.34
CA THR A 92 12.41 19.02 3.78
C THR A 92 13.91 18.98 4.12
N ARG A 93 14.75 18.36 3.28
CA ARG A 93 16.21 18.31 3.51
C ARG A 93 16.91 19.58 3.10
N GLY A 94 16.49 20.24 2.02
CA GLY A 94 17.05 21.52 1.59
C GLY A 94 16.79 22.69 2.56
N SER A 95 15.81 22.55 3.45
CA SER A 95 15.46 23.61 4.42
C SER A 95 16.25 23.54 5.73
N GLY A 96 16.90 22.40 6.04
CA GLY A 96 17.51 22.18 7.36
C GLY A 96 18.79 22.93 7.63
N ASP A 97 19.60 23.16 6.60
CA ASP A 97 20.97 23.67 6.78
C ASP A 97 21.05 25.19 6.74
N ALA A 98 20.12 25.86 6.05
CA ALA A 98 20.17 27.31 5.85
C ALA A 98 19.14 28.10 6.71
N ARG A 99 18.18 27.43 7.35
CA ARG A 99 17.14 28.04 8.16
C ARG A 99 17.16 27.49 9.58
N GLN A 100 17.18 28.38 10.59
CA GLN A 100 17.21 27.96 11.99
C GLN A 100 15.90 27.35 12.48
N ASN A 101 14.74 27.76 11.92
CA ASN A 101 13.41 27.36 12.37
C ASN A 101 12.50 27.12 11.17
N SER A 102 12.79 26.10 10.35
CA SER A 102 11.87 25.71 9.29
C SER A 102 10.70 24.90 9.85
N LEU A 103 9.48 25.20 9.40
CA LEU A 103 8.27 24.47 9.77
C LEU A 103 7.78 23.63 8.58
N ILE A 104 7.64 22.33 8.79
CA ILE A 104 7.06 21.42 7.82
C ILE A 104 5.76 20.88 8.39
N LEU A 105 4.64 21.22 7.75
CA LEU A 105 3.31 20.72 8.07
C LEU A 105 2.89 19.73 6.98
N SER A 106 2.79 18.45 7.32
CA SER A 106 2.32 17.39 6.44
C SER A 106 0.91 16.98 6.86
N ILE A 107 -0.04 17.09 5.96
CA ILE A 107 -1.45 16.74 6.16
C ILE A 107 -1.81 15.65 5.17
N THR A 108 -2.51 14.62 5.63
CA THR A 108 -2.93 13.53 4.75
C THR A 108 -4.07 12.73 5.37
N THR A 109 -4.87 12.12 4.53
CA THR A 109 -5.70 10.97 4.88
C THR A 109 -4.89 9.68 4.72
N ALA A 110 -5.45 8.56 5.14
CA ALA A 110 -4.98 7.24 4.75
C ALA A 110 -5.16 7.03 3.24
N GLY A 111 -4.52 6.02 2.71
CA GLY A 111 -4.62 5.62 1.31
C GLY A 111 -4.66 4.09 1.17
N PHE A 112 -4.59 3.61 -0.07
CA PHE A 112 -4.62 2.18 -0.40
C PHE A 112 -3.24 1.59 -0.72
N ASP A 113 -2.22 2.43 -0.92
CA ASP A 113 -0.87 1.96 -1.21
C ASP A 113 -0.04 1.82 0.06
N LEU A 114 0.00 0.60 0.61
CA LEU A 114 0.82 0.25 1.77
C LEU A 114 2.34 0.24 1.48
N ASN A 115 2.74 0.37 0.19
CA ASN A 115 4.14 0.50 -0.19
C ASN A 115 4.55 1.97 -0.40
N SER A 116 3.60 2.91 -0.35
CA SER A 116 3.90 4.34 -0.48
C SER A 116 4.87 4.81 0.59
N PHE A 117 5.69 5.83 0.27
CA PHE A 117 6.57 6.43 1.28
C PHE A 117 5.78 7.08 2.43
N CYS A 118 4.55 7.52 2.16
CA CYS A 118 3.67 8.06 3.19
C CYS A 118 3.37 7.00 4.25
N TYR A 119 3.02 5.78 3.86
CA TYR A 119 2.76 4.68 4.78
C TYR A 119 4.04 4.13 5.41
N THR A 120 5.00 3.71 4.57
CA THR A 120 6.21 3.00 5.03
C THR A 120 7.15 3.87 5.85
N THR A 121 7.22 5.17 5.54
CA THR A 121 8.16 6.11 6.18
C THR A 121 7.46 7.02 7.18
N LEU A 122 6.49 7.83 6.75
CA LEU A 122 5.92 8.87 7.61
C LEU A 122 4.95 8.32 8.64
N HIS A 123 3.99 7.50 8.21
CA HIS A 123 3.00 6.89 9.09
C HIS A 123 3.66 5.92 10.08
N THR A 124 4.58 5.07 9.60
CA THR A 124 5.34 4.15 10.47
C THR A 124 6.17 4.90 11.51
N LYS A 125 6.85 6.00 11.12
CA LYS A 125 7.57 6.88 12.04
C LYS A 125 6.63 7.49 13.08
N ALA A 126 5.48 8.01 12.63
CA ALA A 126 4.46 8.58 13.50
C ALA A 126 3.96 7.57 14.55
N LEU A 127 3.59 6.37 14.12
CA LEU A 127 3.17 5.28 15.01
C LEU A 127 4.25 4.87 16.01
N ASN A 128 5.50 4.78 15.60
CA ASN A 128 6.60 4.42 16.49
C ASN A 128 6.81 5.47 17.59
N ILE A 129 6.63 6.75 17.28
CA ILE A 129 6.72 7.82 18.28
C ILE A 129 5.50 7.79 19.21
N LEU A 130 4.28 7.67 18.69
CA LEU A 130 3.05 7.61 19.50
C LEU A 130 3.02 6.39 20.42
N LYS A 131 3.58 5.26 19.98
CA LYS A 131 3.71 4.03 20.79
C LYS A 131 4.94 4.02 21.72
N GLY A 132 5.69 5.13 21.80
CA GLY A 132 6.89 5.24 22.65
C GLY A 132 8.08 4.38 22.23
N LYS A 133 8.06 3.81 21.00
CA LYS A 133 9.16 2.98 20.45
C LYS A 133 10.31 3.83 19.89
N ALA A 134 10.07 5.10 19.61
CA ALA A 134 11.07 6.07 19.14
C ALA A 134 10.82 7.45 19.77
N VAL A 135 11.90 8.22 19.93
CA VAL A 135 11.84 9.59 20.41
C VAL A 135 12.39 10.52 19.33
N ASN A 136 11.60 11.49 18.92
CA ASN A 136 12.05 12.55 18.01
C ASN A 136 11.39 13.87 18.40
N PRO A 137 12.11 14.77 19.10
CA PRO A 137 11.54 16.01 19.62
C PRO A 137 11.20 17.04 18.53
N THR A 138 11.67 16.83 17.29
CA THR A 138 11.40 17.70 16.14
C THR A 138 10.26 17.20 15.25
N PHE A 139 9.65 16.05 15.57
CA PHE A 139 8.55 15.46 14.83
C PHE A 139 7.35 15.27 15.75
N TYR A 140 6.28 16.02 15.49
CA TYR A 140 5.04 15.98 16.28
C TYR A 140 3.93 15.27 15.49
N PRO A 141 3.68 13.97 15.73
CA PRO A 141 2.64 13.22 15.04
C PRO A 141 1.29 13.38 15.71
N VAL A 142 0.25 13.52 14.90
CA VAL A 142 -1.16 13.40 15.30
C VAL A 142 -1.86 12.49 14.31
N ILE A 143 -2.52 11.43 14.79
CA ILE A 143 -3.26 10.48 13.97
C ILE A 143 -4.65 10.33 14.57
N TYR A 144 -5.67 10.62 13.77
CA TYR A 144 -7.07 10.34 14.08
C TYR A 144 -7.52 9.16 13.22
N THR A 145 -7.71 8.00 13.82
CA THR A 145 -8.08 6.74 13.15
C THR A 145 -8.79 5.82 14.13
N LEU A 146 -9.29 4.70 13.64
CA LEU A 146 -9.75 3.62 14.50
C LEU A 146 -8.57 2.92 15.18
N GLU A 147 -8.80 2.38 16.38
CA GLU A 147 -7.88 1.51 17.08
C GLU A 147 -8.11 0.04 16.70
N GLU A 148 -7.13 -0.80 16.96
CA GLU A 148 -7.26 -2.24 16.78
C GLU A 148 -8.38 -2.79 17.68
N GLY A 149 -9.37 -3.48 17.05
CA GLY A 149 -10.55 -4.01 17.74
C GLY A 149 -11.77 -3.08 17.74
N ASP A 150 -11.65 -1.85 17.23
CA ASP A 150 -12.81 -0.98 17.06
C ASP A 150 -13.75 -1.52 15.97
N ASP A 151 -15.02 -1.51 16.28
CA ASP A 151 -16.07 -1.83 15.32
C ASP A 151 -16.38 -0.61 14.45
N TRP A 152 -16.02 -0.66 13.18
CA TRP A 152 -16.21 0.43 12.23
C TRP A 152 -17.69 0.75 11.94
N GLN A 153 -18.60 -0.19 12.23
CA GLN A 153 -20.04 -0.02 12.04
C GLN A 153 -20.70 0.79 13.16
N LYS A 154 -20.01 0.97 14.28
CA LYS A 154 -20.52 1.76 15.40
C LYS A 154 -20.24 3.25 15.23
N GLU A 155 -21.27 4.05 15.34
CA GLU A 155 -21.18 5.51 15.25
C GLU A 155 -20.18 6.11 16.25
N GLU A 156 -20.06 5.52 17.45
CA GLU A 156 -19.11 5.93 18.48
C GLU A 156 -17.66 5.86 18.01
N SER A 157 -17.33 4.86 17.16
CA SER A 157 -15.99 4.68 16.59
C SER A 157 -15.65 5.78 15.58
N TRP A 158 -16.65 6.34 14.90
CA TRP A 158 -16.42 7.37 13.87
C TRP A 158 -15.83 8.66 14.42
N TYR A 159 -16.15 9.02 15.67
CA TYR A 159 -15.61 10.20 16.34
C TYR A 159 -14.11 10.10 16.65
N LYS A 160 -13.56 8.88 16.77
CA LYS A 160 -12.11 8.68 16.94
C LYS A 160 -11.34 9.16 15.72
N ALA A 161 -11.84 8.85 14.52
CA ALA A 161 -11.25 9.29 13.26
C ALA A 161 -11.65 10.73 12.89
N ASN A 162 -12.79 11.22 13.40
CA ASN A 162 -13.37 12.51 13.04
C ASN A 162 -13.79 13.30 14.31
N PRO A 163 -12.85 13.91 15.05
CA PRO A 163 -13.18 14.59 16.31
C PRO A 163 -14.10 15.78 16.14
N SER A 164 -14.27 16.32 14.94
CA SER A 164 -15.20 17.42 14.62
C SER A 164 -16.51 16.94 13.96
N LEU A 165 -16.77 15.63 13.94
CA LEU A 165 -18.02 15.07 13.42
C LEU A 165 -19.24 15.62 14.18
N GLY A 166 -20.27 16.01 13.44
CA GLY A 166 -21.44 16.71 14.00
C GLY A 166 -21.26 18.22 14.15
N ILE A 167 -20.04 18.75 13.96
CA ILE A 167 -19.73 20.20 14.01
C ILE A 167 -19.38 20.71 12.63
N THR A 168 -18.26 20.25 12.05
CA THR A 168 -17.80 20.68 10.70
C THR A 168 -18.30 19.75 9.60
N VAL A 169 -18.49 18.48 9.92
CA VAL A 169 -19.08 17.47 9.03
C VAL A 169 -20.44 17.06 9.61
N PRO A 170 -21.56 17.29 8.91
CA PRO A 170 -22.86 16.85 9.37
C PRO A 170 -22.91 15.33 9.54
N ILE A 171 -23.41 14.85 10.67
CA ILE A 171 -23.49 13.42 10.99
C ILE A 171 -24.38 12.66 10.02
N GLU A 172 -25.42 13.31 9.49
CA GLU A 172 -26.35 12.73 8.54
C GLU A 172 -25.63 12.30 7.25
N ARG A 173 -24.71 13.13 6.74
CA ARG A 173 -23.90 12.76 5.56
C ARG A 173 -22.96 11.59 5.82
N PHE A 174 -22.52 11.45 7.07
CA PHE A 174 -21.67 10.33 7.45
C PHE A 174 -22.50 9.03 7.51
N ARG A 175 -23.74 9.11 8.04
CA ARG A 175 -24.69 7.99 8.05
C ARG A 175 -25.10 7.56 6.65
N GLU A 176 -25.33 8.51 5.73
CA GLU A 176 -25.62 8.22 4.32
C GLU A 176 -24.44 7.45 3.67
N ALA A 177 -23.21 7.93 3.85
CA ALA A 177 -22.01 7.26 3.34
C ALA A 177 -21.82 5.86 3.95
N TYR A 178 -22.15 5.68 5.22
CA TYR A 178 -22.13 4.38 5.88
C TYR A 178 -23.16 3.40 5.29
N GLN A 179 -24.38 3.85 5.00
CA GLN A 179 -25.41 2.98 4.36
C GLN A 179 -24.91 2.51 2.98
N ILE A 180 -24.33 3.38 2.18
CA ILE A 180 -23.73 3.02 0.88
C ILE A 180 -22.60 1.98 1.08
N ALA A 181 -21.77 2.16 2.10
CA ALA A 181 -20.68 1.24 2.42
C ALA A 181 -21.16 -0.18 2.80
N LEU A 182 -22.35 -0.30 3.38
CA LEU A 182 -22.94 -1.63 3.70
C LEU A 182 -23.41 -2.39 2.45
N GLU A 183 -23.71 -1.69 1.37
CA GLU A 183 -24.27 -2.29 0.15
C GLU A 183 -23.18 -2.84 -0.80
N ASN A 184 -21.94 -2.33 -0.70
CA ASN A 184 -20.87 -2.64 -1.66
C ASN A 184 -19.49 -2.72 -0.97
N PRO A 185 -18.74 -3.82 -1.10
CA PRO A 185 -17.39 -3.96 -0.54
C PRO A 185 -16.39 -2.88 -0.99
N ALA A 186 -16.52 -2.35 -2.20
CA ALA A 186 -15.67 -1.25 -2.68
C ALA A 186 -15.96 0.04 -1.90
N GLU A 187 -17.23 0.35 -1.66
CA GLU A 187 -17.66 1.49 -0.87
C GLU A 187 -17.32 1.32 0.62
N GLU A 188 -17.34 0.10 1.14
CA GLU A 188 -16.85 -0.22 2.50
C GLU A 188 -15.37 0.17 2.65
N ASN A 189 -14.52 -0.25 1.71
CA ASN A 189 -13.10 0.09 1.74
C ASN A 189 -12.90 1.61 1.60
N TYR A 190 -13.64 2.27 0.70
CA TYR A 190 -13.61 3.71 0.55
C TYR A 190 -13.99 4.43 1.85
N PHE A 191 -15.07 4.01 2.51
CA PHE A 191 -15.53 4.55 3.78
C PHE A 191 -14.48 4.37 4.88
N LYS A 192 -13.93 3.16 5.03
CA LYS A 192 -12.87 2.89 6.02
C LYS A 192 -11.63 3.74 5.78
N THR A 193 -11.21 3.90 4.53
CA THR A 193 -9.98 4.64 4.21
C THR A 193 -10.18 6.14 4.32
N TYR A 194 -11.18 6.72 3.67
CA TYR A 194 -11.31 8.16 3.60
C TYR A 194 -12.20 8.79 4.68
N ARG A 195 -13.09 8.01 5.30
CA ARG A 195 -13.93 8.50 6.40
C ARG A 195 -13.40 8.11 7.77
N LEU A 196 -12.82 6.92 7.89
CA LEU A 196 -12.30 6.42 9.17
C LEU A 196 -10.78 6.43 9.24
N ASN A 197 -10.12 6.93 8.21
CA ASN A 197 -8.67 7.12 8.11
C ASN A 197 -7.87 5.84 8.40
N THR A 198 -8.40 4.70 7.92
CA THR A 198 -7.78 3.38 8.08
C THR A 198 -7.06 3.00 6.78
N TRP A 199 -5.77 2.69 6.87
CA TRP A 199 -5.03 2.24 5.69
C TRP A 199 -5.57 0.92 5.17
N GLY A 200 -5.90 0.89 3.87
CA GLY A 200 -6.38 -0.28 3.14
C GLY A 200 -5.31 -0.84 2.21
N SER A 201 -5.43 -2.10 1.82
CA SER A 201 -4.53 -2.72 0.84
C SER A 201 -5.02 -2.59 -0.61
N ASN A 202 -6.30 -2.30 -0.82
CA ASN A 202 -6.92 -2.21 -2.14
C ASN A 202 -8.06 -1.19 -2.15
N GLU A 203 -8.12 -0.39 -3.21
CA GLU A 203 -9.25 0.52 -3.48
C GLU A 203 -10.55 -0.25 -3.76
N THR A 204 -10.43 -1.37 -4.46
CA THR A 204 -11.52 -2.31 -4.69
C THR A 204 -11.12 -3.71 -4.25
N SER A 205 -11.83 -4.28 -3.28
CA SER A 205 -11.63 -5.69 -2.92
C SER A 205 -12.41 -6.58 -3.88
N TRP A 206 -11.72 -7.48 -4.58
CA TRP A 206 -12.36 -8.46 -5.44
C TRP A 206 -13.21 -9.46 -4.64
N LEU A 207 -12.73 -9.84 -3.44
CA LEU A 207 -13.42 -10.73 -2.51
C LEU A 207 -13.41 -10.09 -1.12
N PRO A 208 -14.56 -9.97 -0.43
CA PRO A 208 -14.61 -9.45 0.94
C PRO A 208 -13.75 -10.27 1.89
N ASP A 209 -13.02 -9.62 2.78
CA ASP A 209 -12.10 -10.27 3.73
C ASP A 209 -12.83 -11.32 4.61
N ASN A 210 -14.04 -11.01 5.05
CA ASN A 210 -14.85 -11.94 5.85
C ASN A 210 -15.26 -13.19 5.07
N VAL A 211 -15.38 -13.14 3.75
CA VAL A 211 -15.63 -14.31 2.89
C VAL A 211 -14.36 -15.11 2.73
N PHE A 212 -13.24 -14.44 2.39
CA PHE A 212 -11.93 -15.09 2.23
C PHE A 212 -11.50 -15.81 3.52
N MET A 213 -11.67 -15.16 4.67
CA MET A 213 -11.27 -15.71 5.97
C MET A 213 -12.10 -16.90 6.43
N LYS A 214 -13.29 -17.16 5.88
CA LYS A 214 -14.04 -18.39 6.14
C LYS A 214 -13.28 -19.65 5.70
N GLY A 215 -12.44 -19.55 4.65
CA GLY A 215 -11.59 -20.63 4.19
C GLY A 215 -10.31 -20.83 5.02
N ASN A 216 -10.02 -19.96 5.99
CA ASN A 216 -8.80 -20.06 6.84
C ASN A 216 -9.00 -21.03 8.01
N LEU A 217 -9.21 -22.30 7.69
CA LEU A 217 -9.38 -23.37 8.66
C LEU A 217 -8.09 -24.19 8.76
N PRO A 218 -7.79 -24.76 9.94
CA PRO A 218 -6.67 -25.69 10.09
C PRO A 218 -6.84 -26.93 9.20
N ILE A 219 -5.82 -27.25 8.41
CA ILE A 219 -5.81 -28.41 7.53
C ILE A 219 -4.98 -29.53 8.19
N ASP A 220 -5.56 -30.71 8.32
CA ASP A 220 -4.79 -31.91 8.65
C ASP A 220 -4.06 -32.43 7.40
N LEU A 221 -2.77 -32.09 7.30
CA LEU A 221 -1.94 -32.49 6.16
C LEU A 221 -1.81 -34.02 6.04
N SER A 222 -2.02 -34.79 7.13
CA SER A 222 -1.95 -36.25 7.08
C SER A 222 -3.11 -36.86 6.27
N SER A 223 -4.28 -36.22 6.30
CA SER A 223 -5.47 -36.65 5.53
C SER A 223 -5.33 -36.43 4.03
N LEU A 224 -4.42 -35.57 3.60
CA LEU A 224 -4.18 -35.28 2.19
C LEU A 224 -3.12 -36.19 1.55
N ARG A 225 -2.40 -37.02 2.32
CA ARG A 225 -1.36 -37.91 1.79
C ARG A 225 -1.91 -38.92 0.79
N GLY A 226 -1.25 -39.00 -0.39
CA GLY A 226 -1.67 -39.88 -1.48
C GLY A 226 -2.90 -39.39 -2.24
N ARG A 227 -3.56 -38.35 -1.78
CA ARG A 227 -4.74 -37.77 -2.43
C ARG A 227 -4.37 -37.08 -3.75
N SER A 228 -5.26 -37.13 -4.72
CA SER A 228 -5.06 -36.49 -6.02
C SER A 228 -5.24 -34.97 -5.92
N CYS A 229 -4.32 -34.25 -6.57
CA CYS A 229 -4.37 -32.77 -6.64
C CYS A 229 -3.89 -32.24 -7.98
N TYR A 230 -4.23 -31.00 -8.27
CA TYR A 230 -3.71 -30.21 -9.37
C TYR A 230 -2.75 -29.17 -8.83
N ALA A 231 -1.76 -28.78 -9.62
CA ALA A 231 -0.79 -27.76 -9.25
C ALA A 231 -0.81 -26.58 -10.22
N GLY A 232 -0.72 -25.36 -9.66
CA GLY A 232 -0.42 -24.13 -10.42
C GLY A 232 0.95 -23.62 -10.04
N LEU A 233 1.82 -23.40 -11.04
CA LEU A 233 3.19 -22.92 -10.83
C LEU A 233 3.39 -21.58 -11.53
N ASP A 234 3.82 -20.56 -10.78
CA ASP A 234 4.22 -19.24 -11.27
C ASP A 234 5.65 -18.96 -10.84
N LEU A 235 6.53 -18.68 -11.80
CA LEU A 235 7.97 -18.55 -11.59
C LEU A 235 8.45 -17.12 -11.85
N SER A 236 9.06 -16.54 -10.85
CA SER A 236 9.86 -15.32 -11.04
C SER A 236 11.15 -15.61 -11.80
N SER A 237 11.55 -14.70 -12.66
CA SER A 237 12.82 -14.83 -13.42
C SER A 237 14.05 -14.42 -12.60
N THR A 238 13.93 -13.60 -11.54
CA THR A 238 15.10 -13.05 -10.83
C THR A 238 14.91 -12.99 -9.31
N THR A 239 14.21 -11.98 -8.80
CA THR A 239 14.21 -11.63 -7.37
C THR A 239 12.81 -11.52 -6.78
N ASP A 240 11.76 -11.83 -7.53
CA ASP A 240 10.40 -11.86 -7.04
C ASP A 240 9.98 -13.23 -6.49
N ILE A 241 8.80 -13.29 -5.86
CA ILE A 241 8.25 -14.51 -5.33
C ILE A 241 7.93 -15.48 -6.47
N SER A 242 8.38 -16.74 -6.31
CA SER A 242 7.86 -17.86 -7.08
C SER A 242 6.84 -18.62 -6.24
N ALA A 243 5.79 -19.12 -6.85
CA ALA A 243 4.68 -19.77 -6.16
C ALA A 243 4.30 -21.11 -6.79
N LEU A 244 4.01 -22.11 -5.96
CA LEU A 244 3.31 -23.33 -6.30
C LEU A 244 2.07 -23.42 -5.42
N VAL A 245 0.93 -23.69 -6.02
CA VAL A 245 -0.32 -23.91 -5.28
C VAL A 245 -0.85 -25.29 -5.64
N LEU A 246 -1.03 -26.15 -4.62
CA LEU A 246 -1.70 -27.43 -4.78
C LEU A 246 -3.18 -27.27 -4.45
N LEU A 247 -4.05 -27.72 -5.34
CA LEU A 247 -5.50 -27.73 -5.20
C LEU A 247 -5.99 -29.17 -5.13
N PHE A 248 -6.59 -29.55 -4.01
CA PHE A 248 -7.22 -30.86 -3.79
C PHE A 248 -8.73 -30.72 -3.98
N PRO A 249 -9.32 -31.35 -5.01
CA PRO A 249 -10.78 -31.37 -5.18
C PRO A 249 -11.45 -32.18 -4.08
N PRO A 250 -12.75 -31.93 -3.79
CA PRO A 250 -13.52 -32.75 -2.86
C PRO A 250 -13.66 -34.20 -3.38
N GLU A 251 -13.57 -35.18 -2.48
CA GLU A 251 -13.75 -36.60 -2.77
C GLU A 251 -15.18 -37.10 -2.50
N SER A 252 -15.99 -36.30 -1.80
CA SER A 252 -17.41 -36.55 -1.53
C SER A 252 -18.22 -35.27 -1.50
N GLU A 253 -19.55 -35.35 -1.43
CA GLU A 253 -20.42 -34.18 -1.35
C GLU A 253 -20.25 -33.37 -0.06
N ASP A 254 -19.81 -34.00 1.02
CA ASP A 254 -19.56 -33.37 2.32
C ASP A 254 -18.12 -32.84 2.49
N ASP A 255 -17.27 -33.05 1.49
CA ASP A 255 -15.86 -32.61 1.50
C ASP A 255 -15.71 -31.23 0.84
N CYS A 256 -14.58 -30.58 1.10
CA CYS A 256 -14.28 -29.25 0.54
C CYS A 256 -13.01 -29.27 -0.32
N TYR A 257 -12.75 -28.17 -1.03
CA TYR A 257 -11.48 -27.94 -1.67
C TYR A 257 -10.43 -27.60 -0.62
N TYR A 258 -9.22 -28.19 -0.73
CA TYR A 258 -8.08 -27.80 0.07
C TYR A 258 -7.03 -27.13 -0.81
N VAL A 259 -6.46 -26.03 -0.34
CA VAL A 259 -5.46 -25.25 -1.05
C VAL A 259 -4.20 -25.18 -0.21
N LEU A 260 -3.08 -25.68 -0.75
CA LEU A 260 -1.76 -25.63 -0.09
C LEU A 260 -0.81 -24.75 -0.91
N PRO A 261 -0.55 -23.51 -0.49
CA PRO A 261 0.40 -22.64 -1.16
C PRO A 261 1.83 -22.86 -0.67
N TYR A 262 2.79 -22.77 -1.57
CA TYR A 262 4.24 -22.76 -1.31
C TYR A 262 4.85 -21.57 -2.01
N PHE A 263 5.61 -20.76 -1.29
CA PHE A 263 6.24 -19.56 -1.79
C PHE A 263 7.74 -19.59 -1.60
N TRP A 264 8.50 -19.20 -2.63
CA TRP A 264 9.96 -19.13 -2.58
C TRP A 264 10.47 -17.75 -2.95
N LEU A 265 11.54 -17.35 -2.28
CA LEU A 265 12.20 -16.07 -2.52
C LEU A 265 13.72 -16.23 -2.26
N PRO A 266 14.60 -15.58 -3.04
CA PRO A 266 16.04 -15.60 -2.77
C PRO A 266 16.36 -15.06 -1.37
N GLU A 267 17.28 -15.71 -0.64
CA GLU A 267 17.66 -15.33 0.73
C GLU A 267 18.10 -13.87 0.83
N ASP A 268 18.92 -13.40 -0.12
CA ASP A 268 19.42 -12.03 -0.12
C ASP A 268 18.30 -11.00 -0.36
N THR A 269 17.28 -11.36 -1.12
CA THR A 269 16.12 -10.50 -1.37
C THR A 269 15.26 -10.33 -0.12
N ILE A 270 15.11 -11.37 0.69
CA ILE A 270 14.36 -11.33 1.95
C ILE A 270 14.90 -10.22 2.87
N GLN A 271 16.22 -10.17 3.04
CA GLN A 271 16.87 -9.19 3.91
C GLN A 271 16.86 -7.79 3.30
N THR A 272 17.09 -7.70 2.01
CA THR A 272 17.15 -6.41 1.29
C THR A 272 15.79 -5.72 1.29
N ARG A 273 14.72 -6.41 0.93
CA ARG A 273 13.36 -5.84 0.89
C ARG A 273 12.83 -5.52 2.29
N PHE A 274 13.19 -6.29 3.31
CA PHE A 274 12.86 -5.95 4.69
C PHE A 274 13.49 -4.62 5.11
N ARG A 275 14.78 -4.42 4.80
CA ARG A 275 15.52 -3.19 5.17
C ARG A 275 15.04 -1.96 4.41
N HIS A 276 14.70 -2.10 3.13
CA HIS A 276 14.38 -0.95 2.26
C HIS A 276 12.88 -0.66 2.17
N ALA A 277 12.04 -1.67 2.20
CA ALA A 277 10.59 -1.52 1.99
C ALA A 277 9.74 -1.96 3.20
N GLY A 278 10.35 -2.44 4.28
CA GLY A 278 9.63 -2.87 5.48
C GLY A 278 8.77 -4.14 5.31
N VAL A 279 8.93 -4.87 4.19
CA VAL A 279 8.13 -6.07 3.91
C VAL A 279 8.49 -7.19 4.87
N GLN A 280 7.49 -7.82 5.49
CA GLN A 280 7.64 -8.77 6.59
C GLN A 280 8.11 -10.18 6.16
N TYR A 281 8.89 -10.31 5.09
CA TYR A 281 9.41 -11.59 4.61
C TYR A 281 10.18 -12.41 5.69
N PRO A 282 11.02 -11.82 6.55
CA PRO A 282 11.66 -12.57 7.62
C PRO A 282 10.66 -13.19 8.61
N THR A 283 9.57 -12.48 8.90
CA THR A 283 8.49 -12.97 9.77
C THR A 283 7.77 -14.14 9.10
N TRP A 284 7.40 -14.01 7.82
CA TRP A 284 6.73 -15.08 7.07
C TRP A 284 7.61 -16.31 6.88
N LYS A 285 8.93 -16.12 6.67
CA LYS A 285 9.90 -17.23 6.67
C LYS A 285 9.91 -17.96 8.01
N LYS A 286 9.98 -17.23 9.15
CA LYS A 286 9.96 -17.82 10.49
C LYS A 286 8.67 -18.57 10.80
N GLN A 287 7.54 -18.10 10.26
CA GLN A 287 6.22 -18.72 10.40
C GLN A 287 6.02 -19.92 9.45
N GLY A 288 6.93 -20.16 8.50
CA GLY A 288 6.83 -21.25 7.53
C GLY A 288 5.96 -20.97 6.31
N TYR A 289 5.54 -19.71 6.11
CA TYR A 289 4.76 -19.31 4.95
C TYR A 289 5.61 -19.00 3.71
N LEU A 290 6.90 -18.77 3.89
CA LEU A 290 7.84 -18.43 2.84
C LEU A 290 9.13 -19.24 2.99
N TYR A 291 9.60 -19.84 1.92
CA TYR A 291 10.86 -20.59 1.87
C TYR A 291 11.94 -19.76 1.19
N ALA A 292 13.14 -19.77 1.76
CA ALA A 292 14.28 -19.09 1.16
C ALA A 292 15.01 -20.05 0.21
N THR A 293 15.26 -19.60 -1.02
CA THR A 293 16.21 -20.29 -1.91
C THR A 293 17.61 -19.70 -1.72
N PRO A 294 18.68 -20.50 -1.88
CA PRO A 294 20.05 -20.00 -1.75
C PRO A 294 20.40 -18.91 -2.76
N GLY A 295 21.19 -17.92 -2.34
CA GLY A 295 21.72 -16.88 -3.21
C GLY A 295 20.82 -15.66 -3.43
N ASN A 296 21.11 -14.92 -4.49
CA ASN A 296 20.50 -13.62 -4.83
C ASN A 296 19.49 -13.66 -5.98
N VAL A 297 19.32 -14.82 -6.62
CA VAL A 297 18.33 -15.09 -7.66
C VAL A 297 17.56 -16.36 -7.34
N VAL A 298 16.40 -16.52 -7.96
CA VAL A 298 15.56 -17.71 -7.78
C VAL A 298 16.30 -18.97 -8.20
N ASP A 299 16.38 -19.97 -7.31
CA ASP A 299 16.99 -21.26 -7.56
C ASP A 299 15.92 -22.26 -8.02
N TYR A 300 15.85 -22.50 -9.34
CA TYR A 300 14.88 -23.42 -9.91
C TYR A 300 15.20 -24.90 -9.58
N ALA A 301 16.47 -25.24 -9.33
CA ALA A 301 16.81 -26.60 -8.91
C ALA A 301 16.27 -26.91 -7.51
N TYR A 302 16.30 -25.93 -6.63
CA TYR A 302 15.67 -26.00 -5.30
C TYR A 302 14.14 -26.21 -5.43
N ILE A 303 13.46 -25.39 -6.24
CA ILE A 303 12.01 -25.50 -6.48
C ILE A 303 11.66 -26.86 -7.08
N ARG A 304 12.43 -27.35 -8.07
CA ARG A 304 12.26 -28.67 -8.66
C ARG A 304 12.36 -29.79 -7.60
N SER A 305 13.35 -29.72 -6.72
CA SER A 305 13.53 -30.71 -5.66
C SER A 305 12.33 -30.75 -4.69
N GLU A 306 11.76 -29.58 -4.38
CA GLU A 306 10.58 -29.49 -3.54
C GLU A 306 9.32 -30.02 -4.25
N ILE A 307 9.14 -29.74 -5.54
CA ILE A 307 8.03 -30.30 -6.32
C ILE A 307 8.14 -31.83 -6.38
N ASN A 308 9.34 -32.37 -6.60
CA ASN A 308 9.57 -33.81 -6.57
C ASN A 308 9.26 -34.41 -5.18
N ARG A 309 9.67 -33.77 -4.10
CA ARG A 309 9.33 -34.17 -2.73
C ARG A 309 7.80 -34.17 -2.51
N LEU A 310 7.10 -33.13 -2.97
CA LEU A 310 5.64 -33.04 -2.86
C LEU A 310 4.96 -34.16 -3.69
N GLY A 311 5.49 -34.51 -4.85
CA GLY A 311 5.03 -35.64 -5.68
C GLY A 311 5.17 -37.00 -5.00
N THR A 312 6.06 -37.15 -3.98
CA THR A 312 6.09 -38.39 -3.14
C THR A 312 5.02 -38.39 -2.05
N LEU A 313 4.49 -37.23 -1.69
CA LEU A 313 3.46 -37.10 -0.65
C LEU A 313 2.04 -37.10 -1.21
N TYR A 314 1.85 -36.49 -2.38
CA TYR A 314 0.56 -36.26 -3.02
C TYR A 314 0.57 -36.79 -4.46
N ASN A 315 -0.57 -37.18 -4.97
CA ASN A 315 -0.71 -37.58 -6.36
C ASN A 315 -1.02 -36.37 -7.23
N ILE A 316 0.04 -35.67 -7.70
CA ILE A 316 -0.08 -34.48 -8.55
C ILE A 316 -0.43 -34.93 -9.96
N LEU A 317 -1.68 -34.69 -10.38
CA LEU A 317 -2.20 -35.10 -11.68
C LEU A 317 -1.62 -34.22 -12.80
N GLU A 318 -1.63 -32.91 -12.62
CA GLU A 318 -1.20 -31.94 -13.62
C GLU A 318 -0.56 -30.73 -12.96
N ILE A 319 0.45 -30.15 -13.62
CA ILE A 319 1.08 -28.89 -13.22
C ILE A 319 0.84 -27.86 -14.33
N GLY A 320 -0.07 -26.90 -14.07
CA GLY A 320 -0.30 -25.75 -14.95
C GLY A 320 0.73 -24.64 -14.70
N ALA A 321 1.40 -24.16 -15.75
CA ALA A 321 2.38 -23.08 -15.64
C ALA A 321 2.44 -22.19 -16.88
N ASP A 322 2.81 -20.91 -16.70
CA ASP A 322 3.16 -20.04 -17.83
C ASP A 322 4.52 -20.49 -18.39
N PRO A 323 4.63 -20.76 -19.69
CA PRO A 323 5.90 -21.13 -20.32
C PRO A 323 6.92 -19.99 -20.35
N TRP A 324 6.51 -18.74 -20.09
CA TRP A 324 7.39 -17.58 -20.09
C TRP A 324 8.48 -17.71 -19.01
N ASN A 325 9.74 -17.74 -19.43
CA ASN A 325 10.93 -17.92 -18.57
C ASN A 325 10.98 -19.26 -17.79
N ALA A 326 10.04 -20.17 -17.98
CA ALA A 326 9.93 -21.42 -17.23
C ALA A 326 10.26 -22.67 -18.05
N THR A 327 10.51 -22.54 -19.36
CA THR A 327 10.61 -23.65 -20.31
C THR A 327 11.58 -24.75 -19.85
N GLN A 328 12.75 -24.40 -19.32
CA GLN A 328 13.73 -25.38 -18.85
C GLN A 328 13.17 -26.19 -17.68
N LEU A 329 12.69 -25.53 -16.61
CA LEU A 329 12.14 -26.23 -15.43
C LEU A 329 10.94 -27.09 -15.81
N LEU A 330 10.06 -26.62 -16.69
CA LEU A 330 8.89 -27.37 -17.14
C LEU A 330 9.30 -28.63 -17.92
N THR A 331 10.35 -28.54 -18.74
CA THR A 331 10.92 -29.72 -19.45
C THR A 331 11.50 -30.71 -18.45
N GLU A 332 12.24 -30.24 -17.43
CA GLU A 332 12.82 -31.07 -16.40
C GLU A 332 11.75 -31.77 -15.52
N LEU A 333 10.68 -31.06 -15.16
CA LEU A 333 9.55 -31.65 -14.43
C LEU A 333 8.82 -32.71 -15.27
N SER A 334 8.69 -32.51 -16.59
CA SER A 334 8.16 -33.54 -17.47
C SER A 334 9.05 -34.79 -17.54
N GLN A 335 10.38 -34.61 -17.51
CA GLN A 335 11.34 -35.73 -17.44
C GLN A 335 11.27 -36.46 -16.10
N ASP A 336 10.94 -35.73 -15.00
CA ASP A 336 10.71 -36.30 -13.67
C ASP A 336 9.38 -37.10 -13.58
N GLY A 337 8.56 -37.08 -14.64
CA GLY A 337 7.31 -37.85 -14.73
C GLY A 337 6.03 -37.05 -14.45
N PHE A 338 6.10 -35.73 -14.26
CA PHE A 338 4.90 -34.92 -14.13
C PHE A 338 4.25 -34.57 -15.44
N THR A 339 2.93 -34.51 -15.47
CA THR A 339 2.16 -33.96 -16.60
C THR A 339 2.14 -32.44 -16.49
N VAL A 340 2.86 -31.77 -17.40
CA VAL A 340 2.96 -30.29 -17.39
C VAL A 340 2.07 -29.69 -18.48
N ILE A 341 1.22 -28.73 -18.12
CA ILE A 341 0.30 -28.03 -19.03
C ILE A 341 0.69 -26.55 -19.12
N SER A 342 0.85 -26.08 -20.35
CA SER A 342 1.13 -24.67 -20.63
C SER A 342 -0.13 -23.84 -20.50
N ILE A 343 -0.14 -22.91 -19.54
CA ILE A 343 -1.23 -21.94 -19.30
C ILE A 343 -0.69 -20.55 -19.51
N ARG A 344 -1.05 -19.91 -20.62
CA ARG A 344 -0.66 -18.53 -20.88
C ARG A 344 -1.46 -17.56 -19.99
N GLN A 345 -0.78 -16.63 -19.36
CA GLN A 345 -1.40 -15.60 -18.50
C GLN A 345 -2.06 -14.50 -19.34
N THR A 346 -3.12 -14.85 -20.07
CA THR A 346 -3.95 -13.92 -20.82
C THR A 346 -5.32 -13.76 -20.15
N TYR A 347 -5.95 -12.62 -20.37
CA TYR A 347 -7.30 -12.35 -19.84
C TYR A 347 -8.31 -13.44 -20.24
N ALA A 348 -8.28 -13.89 -21.51
CA ALA A 348 -9.17 -14.93 -22.01
C ALA A 348 -8.98 -16.29 -21.32
N MET A 349 -7.74 -16.63 -20.96
CA MET A 349 -7.43 -17.91 -20.28
C MET A 349 -7.72 -17.87 -18.80
N LEU A 350 -7.45 -16.74 -18.11
CA LEU A 350 -7.56 -16.65 -16.66
C LEU A 350 -8.97 -16.23 -16.19
N MET A 351 -9.74 -15.50 -16.99
CA MET A 351 -11.06 -15.01 -16.58
C MET A 351 -12.06 -16.14 -16.22
N PRO A 352 -12.22 -17.23 -17.00
CA PRO A 352 -13.16 -18.29 -16.64
C PRO A 352 -12.84 -18.97 -15.29
N PRO A 353 -11.59 -19.46 -15.04
CA PRO A 353 -11.27 -20.05 -13.75
C PRO A 353 -11.34 -19.07 -12.58
N THR A 354 -11.02 -17.79 -12.79
CA THR A 354 -11.18 -16.76 -11.76
C THR A 354 -12.64 -16.58 -11.37
N LYS A 355 -13.57 -16.56 -12.33
CA LYS A 355 -15.00 -16.49 -12.04
C LYS A 355 -15.52 -17.73 -11.31
N GLU A 356 -15.02 -18.92 -11.66
CA GLU A 356 -15.40 -20.16 -10.99
C GLU A 356 -14.87 -20.17 -9.55
N PHE A 357 -13.61 -19.78 -9.35
CA PHE A 357 -13.05 -19.62 -8.01
C PHE A 357 -13.87 -18.65 -7.15
N TYR A 358 -14.28 -17.51 -7.73
CA TYR A 358 -15.14 -16.54 -7.02
C TYR A 358 -16.46 -17.17 -6.56
N LYS A 359 -17.13 -17.97 -7.43
CA LYS A 359 -18.37 -18.66 -7.05
C LYS A 359 -18.16 -19.69 -5.94
N LEU A 360 -17.05 -20.42 -5.97
CA LEU A 360 -16.73 -21.42 -4.95
C LEU A 360 -16.43 -20.79 -3.59
N MET A 361 -16.03 -19.53 -3.57
CA MET A 361 -15.74 -18.79 -2.33
C MET A 361 -16.98 -18.14 -1.69
N LEU A 362 -18.01 -17.82 -2.48
CA LEU A 362 -19.29 -17.25 -2.00
C LEU A 362 -20.18 -18.31 -1.38
#